data_fc94f74e1950950fbc300a7aedc29cff
#
_entry.id   fc94f74e1950950fbc300a7aedc29cff
#
_cell.length_a   1.000
_cell.length_b   1.000
_cell.length_c   1.000
_cell.angle_alpha   90.00
_cell.angle_beta   90.00
_cell.angle_gamma   90.00
#
_symmetry.space_group_name_H-M   'P 1'
#
loop_
_entity.id
_entity.type
_entity.pdbx_description
1 polymer ?
#
loop_
_entity_poly.entity_id
_entity_poly.type
_entity_poly.pdbx_seq_one_letter_code
_entity_poly.pdbx_strand_id
1 'polypeptide(L)'
;MTAEPDIERLRTDQPALEAFLQGWVGRTLGSEGANRAPDPVNMPMIRHWVDAFDDRNPVYEDEEVAARTRFRDRIAPPAMLQTWTMQRPVLAGIGERSGA
;
A
#
# COMPACT_ATOMS: atom_id res chain seq x y z
N MET A 1 15.98 19.98 -15.09
CA MET A 1 14.56 20.16 -15.37
C MET A 1 14.12 19.09 -16.36
N THR A 2 13.17 18.29 -16.01
CA THR A 2 12.64 17.28 -16.89
C THR A 2 11.55 17.87 -17.78
N ALA A 3 11.66 17.64 -19.08
CA ALA A 3 10.60 18.00 -20.00
C ALA A 3 9.36 17.14 -19.75
N GLU A 4 8.19 17.71 -19.96
CA GLU A 4 6.96 16.93 -19.91
C GLU A 4 6.95 15.90 -21.03
N PRO A 5 6.51 14.66 -20.75
CA PRO A 5 6.45 13.65 -21.79
C PRO A 5 5.36 13.96 -22.80
N ASP A 6 5.59 13.61 -24.06
CA ASP A 6 4.59 13.68 -25.11
C ASP A 6 3.66 12.46 -24.96
N ILE A 7 2.53 12.66 -24.30
CA ILE A 7 1.58 11.60 -23.99
C ILE A 7 1.04 10.93 -25.25
N GLU A 8 0.74 11.70 -26.29
CA GLU A 8 0.23 11.12 -27.53
C GLU A 8 1.24 10.19 -28.20
N ARG A 9 2.51 10.59 -28.20
CA ARG A 9 3.58 9.74 -28.72
C ARG A 9 3.72 8.46 -27.90
N LEU A 10 3.66 8.55 -26.57
CA LEU A 10 3.78 7.38 -25.70
C LEU A 10 2.62 6.42 -25.87
N ARG A 11 1.44 6.91 -26.21
CA ARG A 11 0.26 6.06 -26.44
C ARG A 11 0.34 5.29 -27.76
N THR A 12 1.03 5.81 -28.72
CA THR A 12 1.01 5.28 -30.10
C THR A 12 2.33 4.67 -30.54
N ASP A 13 3.40 4.91 -29.80
CA ASP A 13 4.75 4.43 -30.14
C ASP A 13 5.27 3.55 -28.99
N GLN A 14 5.18 2.24 -29.17
CA GLN A 14 5.59 1.26 -28.16
C GLN A 14 7.07 1.42 -27.74
N PRO A 15 8.02 1.53 -28.69
CA PRO A 15 9.42 1.75 -28.32
C PRO A 15 9.64 3.04 -27.51
N ALA A 16 8.92 4.11 -27.82
CA ALA A 16 9.02 5.35 -27.05
C ALA A 16 8.51 5.17 -25.62
N LEU A 17 7.41 4.44 -25.44
CA LEU A 17 6.88 4.13 -24.12
C LEU A 17 7.88 3.31 -23.31
N GLU A 18 8.45 2.27 -23.90
CA GLU A 18 9.44 1.43 -23.21
C GLU A 18 10.65 2.25 -22.77
N ALA A 19 11.18 3.10 -23.64
CA ALA A 19 12.31 3.96 -23.30
C ALA A 19 11.97 4.92 -22.15
N PHE A 20 10.77 5.50 -22.17
CA PHE A 20 10.30 6.37 -21.10
C PHE A 20 10.23 5.62 -19.76
N LEU A 21 9.64 4.42 -19.77
CA LEU A 21 9.50 3.60 -18.56
C LEU A 21 10.86 3.12 -18.05
N GLN A 22 11.80 2.78 -18.93
CA GLN A 22 13.13 2.38 -18.53
C GLN A 22 13.86 3.49 -17.77
N GLY A 23 13.58 4.74 -18.08
CA GLY A 23 14.13 5.87 -17.35
C GLY A 23 13.67 5.95 -15.90
N TRP A 24 12.58 5.26 -15.54
CA TRP A 24 12.07 5.21 -14.18
C TRP A 24 12.62 4.05 -13.38
N VAL A 25 13.25 3.08 -14.01
CA VAL A 25 13.79 1.91 -13.31
C VAL A 25 14.89 2.36 -12.34
N GLY A 26 14.77 1.91 -11.09
CA GLY A 26 15.70 2.28 -10.03
C GLY A 26 15.38 3.59 -9.33
N ARG A 27 14.36 4.31 -9.76
CA ARG A 27 13.93 5.57 -9.12
C ARG A 27 12.84 5.28 -8.09
N THR A 28 12.89 6.00 -6.98
CA THR A 28 11.83 5.95 -5.98
C THR A 28 10.75 6.96 -6.32
N LEU A 29 9.50 6.49 -6.38
CA LEU A 29 8.35 7.35 -6.60
C LEU A 29 7.81 7.86 -5.27
N GLY A 30 7.31 9.10 -5.29
CA GLY A 30 6.72 9.74 -4.11
C GLY A 30 7.76 10.37 -3.19
N SER A 31 7.40 10.45 -1.91
CA SER A 31 8.26 11.09 -0.89
C SER A 31 9.47 10.22 -0.60
N GLU A 32 10.59 10.87 -0.24
CA GLU A 32 11.75 10.15 0.27
C GLU A 32 11.45 9.58 1.65
N GLY A 33 12.02 8.41 1.93
CA GLY A 33 11.87 7.72 3.19
C GLY A 33 10.74 6.70 3.20
N ALA A 34 10.65 5.97 4.30
CA ALA A 34 9.64 4.93 4.45
C ALA A 34 8.27 5.53 4.73
N ASN A 35 7.26 5.00 4.04
CA ASN A 35 5.87 5.30 4.37
C ASN A 35 5.49 4.49 5.61
N ARG A 36 5.22 5.19 6.70
CA ARG A 36 4.80 4.53 7.94
C ARG A 36 3.29 4.48 8.02
N ALA A 37 2.77 3.40 8.60
CA ALA A 37 1.36 3.32 8.95
C ALA A 37 1.00 4.45 9.92
N PRO A 38 -0.17 5.10 9.76
CA PRO A 38 -0.60 6.16 10.69
C PRO A 38 -0.84 5.63 12.10
N ASP A 39 -1.21 4.36 12.24
CA ASP A 39 -1.48 3.71 13.52
C ASP A 39 -0.75 2.38 13.62
N PRO A 40 -0.42 1.95 14.86
CA PRO A 40 0.10 0.61 15.07
C PRO A 40 -0.92 -0.46 14.68
N VAL A 41 -0.43 -1.65 14.32
CA VAL A 41 -1.29 -2.82 14.17
C VAL A 41 -2.04 -3.04 15.49
N ASN A 42 -3.36 -3.21 15.42
CA ASN A 42 -4.19 -3.25 16.63
C ASN A 42 -5.34 -4.25 16.48
N MET A 43 -5.78 -4.77 17.61
CA MET A 43 -6.84 -5.80 17.66
C MET A 43 -8.21 -5.29 17.21
N PRO A 44 -8.65 -4.08 17.56
CA PRO A 44 -9.94 -3.60 17.08
C PRO A 44 -10.08 -3.65 15.56
N MET A 45 -9.06 -3.23 14.83
CA MET A 45 -9.08 -3.28 13.36
C MET A 45 -9.05 -4.70 12.84
N ILE A 46 -8.26 -5.58 13.48
CA ILE A 46 -8.23 -7.00 13.11
C ILE A 46 -9.62 -7.62 13.29
N ARG A 47 -10.30 -7.36 14.40
CA ARG A 47 -11.65 -7.87 14.63
C ARG A 47 -12.64 -7.41 13.59
N HIS A 48 -12.61 -6.14 13.22
CA HIS A 48 -13.48 -5.62 12.16
C HIS A 48 -13.26 -6.36 10.85
N TRP A 49 -12.01 -6.59 10.51
CA TRP A 49 -11.67 -7.28 9.25
C TRP A 49 -12.10 -8.74 9.27
N VAL A 50 -11.77 -9.48 10.33
CA VAL A 50 -12.12 -10.91 10.41
C VAL A 50 -13.62 -11.12 10.46
N ASP A 51 -14.36 -10.21 11.09
CA ASP A 51 -15.82 -10.27 11.12
C ASP A 51 -16.41 -9.99 9.75
N ALA A 52 -15.88 -9.01 9.03
CA ALA A 52 -16.36 -8.66 7.69
C ALA A 52 -16.18 -9.81 6.70
N PHE A 53 -15.05 -10.52 6.79
CA PHE A 53 -14.73 -11.62 5.88
C PHE A 53 -15.09 -13.00 6.44
N ASP A 54 -15.60 -13.06 7.67
CA ASP A 54 -15.84 -14.31 8.38
C ASP A 54 -14.60 -15.22 8.39
N ASP A 55 -13.44 -14.61 8.56
CA ASP A 55 -12.18 -15.35 8.65
C ASP A 55 -11.92 -15.71 10.11
N ARG A 56 -12.13 -16.98 10.44
CA ARG A 56 -12.04 -17.45 11.81
C ARG A 56 -10.73 -18.18 12.12
N ASN A 57 -9.66 -17.84 11.43
CA ASN A 57 -8.35 -18.40 11.74
C ASN A 57 -7.92 -17.93 13.14
N PRO A 58 -7.77 -18.86 14.09
CA PRO A 58 -7.52 -18.49 15.49
C PRO A 58 -6.19 -17.79 15.74
N VAL A 59 -5.25 -17.85 14.81
CA VAL A 59 -3.96 -17.17 14.96
C VAL A 59 -4.10 -15.64 15.06
N TYR A 60 -5.21 -15.08 14.59
CA TYR A 60 -5.43 -13.64 14.63
C TYR A 60 -5.92 -13.13 15.98
N GLU A 61 -6.67 -13.93 16.73
CA GLU A 61 -7.33 -13.47 17.94
C GLU A 61 -7.01 -14.29 19.19
N ASP A 62 -6.63 -15.57 19.05
CA ASP A 62 -6.41 -16.47 20.18
C ASP A 62 -4.93 -16.51 20.56
N GLU A 63 -4.61 -15.93 21.72
CA GLU A 63 -3.23 -15.87 22.20
C GLU A 63 -2.61 -17.25 22.41
N GLU A 64 -3.38 -18.21 22.93
CA GLU A 64 -2.84 -19.55 23.19
C GLU A 64 -2.51 -20.28 21.90
N VAL A 65 -3.40 -20.20 20.92
CA VAL A 65 -3.17 -20.80 19.61
C VAL A 65 -2.00 -20.12 18.92
N ALA A 66 -1.97 -18.80 18.94
CA ALA A 66 -0.90 -18.02 18.31
C ALA A 66 0.48 -18.35 18.90
N ALA A 67 0.55 -18.55 20.24
CA ALA A 67 1.80 -18.89 20.91
C ALA A 67 2.39 -20.22 20.44
N ARG A 68 1.57 -21.13 19.91
CA ARG A 68 2.01 -22.43 19.39
C ARG A 68 2.43 -22.38 17.93
N THR A 69 2.22 -21.25 17.25
CA THR A 69 2.63 -21.09 15.88
C THR A 69 4.09 -20.64 15.80
N ARG A 70 4.67 -20.68 14.59
CA ARG A 70 6.01 -20.19 14.37
C ARG A 70 6.17 -18.69 14.66
N PHE A 71 5.06 -17.96 14.70
CA PHE A 71 5.05 -16.52 14.99
C PHE A 71 5.10 -16.22 16.48
N ARG A 72 4.67 -17.19 17.32
CA ARG A 72 4.67 -17.13 18.80
C ARG A 72 3.80 -16.05 19.40
N ASP A 73 3.06 -15.32 18.59
CA ASP A 73 2.12 -14.29 19.00
C ASP A 73 1.05 -14.13 17.91
N ARG A 74 0.01 -13.39 18.25
CA ARG A 74 -1.04 -13.07 17.29
C ARG A 74 -0.45 -12.24 16.16
N ILE A 75 -0.94 -12.48 14.95
CA ILE A 75 -0.55 -11.74 13.75
C ILE A 75 -1.79 -11.11 13.13
N ALA A 76 -1.59 -10.03 12.40
CA ALA A 76 -2.65 -9.48 11.57
C ALA A 76 -2.83 -10.34 10.32
N PRO A 77 -4.07 -10.50 9.81
CA PRO A 77 -4.27 -11.16 8.54
C PRO A 77 -3.39 -10.53 7.44
N PRO A 78 -2.65 -11.33 6.68
CA PRO A 78 -1.77 -10.78 5.63
C PRO A 78 -2.48 -9.89 4.62
N ALA A 79 -3.74 -10.19 4.32
CA ALA A 79 -4.53 -9.40 3.38
C ALA A 79 -4.84 -7.98 3.90
N MET A 80 -4.65 -7.72 5.19
CA MET A 80 -4.80 -6.38 5.78
C MET A 80 -3.60 -5.47 5.54
N LEU A 81 -2.55 -5.93 4.88
CA LEU A 81 -1.33 -5.13 4.71
C LEU A 81 -1.64 -3.75 4.15
N GLN A 82 -2.51 -3.68 3.15
CA GLN A 82 -2.92 -2.41 2.55
C GLN A 82 -3.61 -1.49 3.55
N THR A 83 -4.42 -2.06 4.45
CA THR A 83 -5.10 -1.28 5.49
C THR A 83 -4.11 -0.54 6.39
N TRP A 84 -3.05 -1.21 6.81
CA TRP A 84 -2.05 -0.61 7.69
C TRP A 84 -1.25 0.48 7.02
N THR A 85 -0.94 0.32 5.76
CA THR A 85 -0.09 1.24 5.01
C THR A 85 -0.85 2.37 4.35
N MET A 86 -2.19 2.35 4.40
CA MET A 86 -3.03 3.39 3.82
C MET A 86 -2.84 4.69 4.60
N GLN A 87 -2.41 5.73 3.90
CA GLN A 87 -2.23 7.04 4.49
C GLN A 87 -3.57 7.77 4.64
N ARG A 88 -3.61 8.68 5.60
CA ARG A 88 -4.78 9.55 5.75
C ARG A 88 -4.91 10.44 4.51
N PRO A 89 -6.12 10.66 3.99
CA PRO A 89 -6.29 11.49 2.81
C PRO A 89 -5.87 12.94 3.09
N VAL A 90 -5.13 13.51 2.15
CA VAL A 90 -4.75 14.92 2.18
C VAL A 90 -5.56 15.62 1.09
N LEU A 91 -6.57 16.37 1.50
CA LEU A 91 -7.52 17.00 0.57
C LEU A 91 -7.04 18.36 0.08
N ALA A 92 -6.17 19.03 0.82
CA ALA A 92 -5.59 20.31 0.39
C ALA A 92 -4.77 20.11 -0.88
N GLY A 93 -5.02 20.95 -1.88
CA GLY A 93 -4.30 20.89 -3.14
C GLY A 93 -4.65 19.70 -4.03
N ILE A 94 -5.78 19.03 -3.78
CA ILE A 94 -6.17 17.83 -4.52
C ILE A 94 -6.34 18.10 -6.03
N GLY A 95 -6.85 19.27 -6.40
CA GLY A 95 -7.01 19.65 -7.80
C GLY A 95 -5.68 19.74 -8.53
N GLU A 96 -4.66 20.29 -7.88
CA GLU A 96 -3.31 20.41 -8.42
C GLU A 96 -2.66 19.03 -8.59
N ARG A 97 -2.86 18.14 -7.61
CA ARG A 97 -2.29 16.80 -7.66
C ARG A 97 -2.97 15.90 -8.67
N SER A 98 -4.24 16.15 -8.96
CA SER A 98 -4.99 15.35 -9.93
C SER A 98 -4.68 15.73 -11.37
N GLY A 99 -4.02 16.85 -11.60
CA GLY A 99 -3.75 17.35 -12.94
C GLY A 99 -4.98 17.95 -13.65
N ALA A 100 -6.01 18.21 -12.88
CA ALA A 100 -7.24 18.78 -13.39
C ALA A 100 -7.13 20.31 -13.51
#